data_4b37b2e6abd57f9fc6109383225ac440
#
_entry.id   4b37b2e6abd57f9fc6109383225ac440
#
_cell.length_a   1.000
_cell.length_b   1.000
_cell.length_c   1.000
_cell.angle_alpha   90.00
_cell.angle_beta   90.00
_cell.angle_gamma   90.00
#
_symmetry.space_group_name_H-M   'P 1'
#
loop_
_entity.id
_entity.type
_entity.pdbx_description
1 polymer ?
#
loop_
_entity_poly.entity_id
_entity_poly.type
_entity_poly.pdbx_seq_one_letter_code
_entity_poly.pdbx_strand_id
1 'polypeptide(L)'
;MDEPVRLVGFTLNLQPYFRPMATLLPARGHAPVLDASVWLAPNATVVGEVHMGAESTVWFSAVVRGDVARIQIGRRVNIQDGAVIHGTFVQSQTVLEDDVSIGHNAIVHGAHVKHSALIGMGSVVMDHVIVGEGAVVAAGAVVLAGTTIEDGELWAGVPAKCRGQVSDSLREHLSQTAARYVEYAGWFQDDGAPGE
;
A
#
# COMPACT_ATOMS: atom_id res chain seq x y z
N MET A 1 -24.20 38.87 24.18
CA MET A 1 -22.81 39.21 24.58
C MET A 1 -22.23 37.94 25.16
N ASP A 2 -21.68 37.12 24.27
CA ASP A 2 -21.08 35.83 24.64
C ASP A 2 -19.60 36.05 24.86
N GLU A 3 -19.15 35.86 26.11
CA GLU A 3 -17.72 35.91 26.43
C GLU A 3 -17.03 34.69 25.87
N PRO A 4 -15.83 34.84 25.24
CA PRO A 4 -15.07 33.70 24.77
C PRO A 4 -14.49 32.95 25.98
N VAL A 5 -14.76 31.65 26.04
CA VAL A 5 -14.14 30.73 27.00
C VAL A 5 -12.64 30.77 26.84
N ARG A 6 -11.94 31.42 27.77
CA ARG A 6 -10.47 31.35 27.87
C ARG A 6 -10.10 29.99 28.44
N LEU A 7 -9.62 29.11 27.58
CA LEU A 7 -8.83 27.96 28.03
C LEU A 7 -7.53 28.48 28.64
N VAL A 8 -7.39 28.30 29.94
CA VAL A 8 -6.23 28.66 30.75
C VAL A 8 -5.00 27.97 30.18
N GLY A 9 -3.95 28.74 29.90
CA GLY A 9 -2.77 28.38 29.15
C GLY A 9 -2.07 27.11 29.66
N PHE A 10 -2.26 26.03 28.98
CA PHE A 10 -1.27 25.00 28.83
C PHE A 10 -0.39 25.41 27.63
N THR A 11 0.76 25.98 27.90
CA THR A 11 1.85 25.98 26.93
C THR A 11 2.28 24.52 26.85
N LEU A 12 1.68 23.77 25.92
CA LEU A 12 2.25 22.51 25.48
C LEU A 12 3.62 22.87 24.90
N ASN A 13 4.65 22.68 25.70
CA ASN A 13 6.02 22.68 25.23
C ASN A 13 6.12 21.42 24.35
N LEU A 14 5.74 21.57 23.08
CA LEU A 14 5.90 20.52 22.09
C LEU A 14 7.41 20.35 21.95
N GLN A 15 7.96 19.45 22.79
CA GLN A 15 9.26 18.84 22.55
C GLN A 15 9.31 18.57 21.05
N PRO A 16 10.44 18.79 20.37
CA PRO A 16 10.54 18.50 18.96
C PRO A 16 9.94 17.11 18.76
N TYR A 17 8.83 17.04 18.01
CA TYR A 17 8.10 15.78 17.80
C TYR A 17 9.12 14.71 17.50
N PHE A 18 9.23 13.72 18.37
CA PHE A 18 9.94 12.48 18.06
C PHE A 18 9.21 11.91 16.85
N ARG A 19 9.72 12.16 15.64
CA ARG A 19 9.18 11.56 14.43
C ARG A 19 9.55 10.10 14.50
N PRO A 20 8.61 9.18 14.77
CA PRO A 20 8.92 7.77 14.62
C PRO A 20 9.36 7.59 13.17
N MET A 21 10.53 7.03 12.97
CA MET A 21 11.01 6.67 11.63
C MET A 21 10.34 5.36 11.23
N ALA A 22 10.14 5.18 9.92
CA ALA A 22 9.72 3.89 9.40
C ALA A 22 10.67 2.77 9.87
N THR A 23 10.13 1.61 10.15
CA THR A 23 10.92 0.46 10.60
C THR A 23 11.44 -0.32 9.41
N LEU A 24 12.75 -0.29 9.18
CA LEU A 24 13.45 -1.10 8.17
C LEU A 24 14.29 -2.15 8.88
N LEU A 25 13.96 -3.43 8.70
CA LEU A 25 14.67 -4.53 9.36
C LEU A 25 15.19 -5.56 8.36
N PRO A 26 16.44 -6.03 8.49
CA PRO A 26 16.89 -7.21 7.77
C PRO A 26 16.26 -8.48 8.35
N ALA A 27 16.06 -9.47 7.50
CA ALA A 27 15.67 -10.81 7.91
C ALA A 27 16.39 -11.85 7.05
N ARG A 28 16.87 -12.94 7.66
CA ARG A 28 17.56 -14.06 6.98
C ARG A 28 18.71 -13.63 6.03
N GLY A 29 19.44 -12.58 6.40
CA GLY A 29 20.56 -12.07 5.59
C GLY A 29 20.16 -11.11 4.46
N HIS A 30 18.88 -10.82 4.28
CA HIS A 30 18.36 -9.87 3.31
C HIS A 30 17.88 -8.60 4.01
N ALA A 31 18.19 -7.44 3.45
CA ALA A 31 17.67 -6.15 3.87
C ALA A 31 16.81 -5.54 2.75
N PRO A 32 15.81 -4.71 3.09
CA PRO A 32 15.04 -4.00 2.07
C PRO A 32 15.93 -3.13 1.17
N VAL A 33 15.65 -3.17 -0.13
CA VAL A 33 16.30 -2.35 -1.17
C VAL A 33 15.22 -1.45 -1.77
N LEU A 34 15.31 -0.17 -1.48
CA LEU A 34 14.31 0.83 -1.89
C LEU A 34 14.97 1.84 -2.83
N ASP A 35 14.25 2.27 -3.86
CA ASP A 35 14.67 3.43 -4.65
C ASP A 35 14.68 4.68 -3.74
N ALA A 36 15.57 5.63 -4.05
CA ALA A 36 15.75 6.84 -3.23
C ALA A 36 14.49 7.74 -3.16
N SER A 37 13.58 7.61 -4.11
CA SER A 37 12.31 8.34 -4.17
C SER A 37 11.15 7.66 -3.45
N VAL A 38 11.38 6.47 -2.83
CA VAL A 38 10.33 5.79 -2.04
C VAL A 38 10.03 6.58 -0.79
N TRP A 39 8.75 6.82 -0.54
CA TRP A 39 8.29 7.44 0.70
C TRP A 39 7.69 6.43 1.66
N LEU A 40 8.10 6.50 2.92
CA LEU A 40 7.59 5.66 4.00
C LEU A 40 6.99 6.54 5.10
N ALA A 41 5.75 6.26 5.48
CA ALA A 41 5.15 6.89 6.66
C ALA A 41 5.95 6.55 7.93
N PRO A 42 5.96 7.43 8.95
CA PRO A 42 6.79 7.27 10.15
C PRO A 42 6.64 5.95 10.91
N ASN A 43 5.52 5.27 10.79
CA ASN A 43 5.27 3.98 11.44
C ASN A 43 5.04 2.83 10.45
N ALA A 44 5.40 3.02 9.18
CA ALA A 44 5.44 1.93 8.20
C ALA A 44 6.54 0.92 8.56
N THR A 45 6.33 -0.34 8.22
CA THR A 45 7.27 -1.42 8.51
C THR A 45 7.63 -2.17 7.24
N VAL A 46 8.93 -2.26 6.91
CA VAL A 46 9.43 -3.01 5.76
C VAL A 46 10.55 -3.95 6.24
N VAL A 47 10.39 -5.25 5.98
CA VAL A 47 11.27 -6.30 6.55
C VAL A 47 11.75 -7.25 5.47
N GLY A 48 13.05 -7.61 5.51
CA GLY A 48 13.61 -8.73 4.75
C GLY A 48 13.82 -8.46 3.27
N GLU A 49 13.60 -9.47 2.43
CA GLU A 49 13.86 -9.41 0.98
C GLU A 49 12.73 -8.68 0.26
N VAL A 50 12.75 -7.35 0.34
CA VAL A 50 11.82 -6.44 -0.31
C VAL A 50 12.58 -5.54 -1.27
N HIS A 51 12.12 -5.45 -2.53
CA HIS A 51 12.62 -4.49 -3.51
C HIS A 51 11.47 -3.55 -3.91
N MET A 52 11.68 -2.25 -3.82
CA MET A 52 10.68 -1.24 -4.19
C MET A 52 11.21 -0.27 -5.22
N GLY A 53 10.46 -0.11 -6.29
CA GLY A 53 10.73 0.84 -7.37
C GLY A 53 10.37 2.28 -7.02
N ALA A 54 10.81 3.18 -7.89
CA ALA A 54 10.72 4.62 -7.72
C ALA A 54 9.30 5.12 -7.44
N GLU A 55 9.20 6.19 -6.65
CA GLU A 55 7.95 6.91 -6.35
C GLU A 55 6.88 6.05 -5.66
N SER A 56 7.24 4.85 -5.17
CA SER A 56 6.31 4.03 -4.40
C SER A 56 6.17 4.54 -2.97
N THR A 57 4.99 4.33 -2.38
CA THR A 57 4.65 4.88 -1.06
C THR A 57 4.09 3.81 -0.13
N VAL A 58 4.55 3.80 1.13
CA VAL A 58 4.03 2.90 2.18
C VAL A 58 3.47 3.75 3.31
N TRP A 59 2.18 3.65 3.52
CA TRP A 59 1.42 4.52 4.40
C TRP A 59 1.39 4.04 5.85
N PHE A 60 0.65 4.77 6.69
CA PHE A 60 0.70 4.58 8.14
C PHE A 60 0.28 3.16 8.55
N SER A 61 1.07 2.54 9.42
CA SER A 61 0.85 1.19 9.95
C SER A 61 0.83 0.07 8.89
N ALA A 62 1.17 0.36 7.64
CA ALA A 62 1.30 -0.69 6.63
C ALA A 62 2.56 -1.54 6.87
N VAL A 63 2.46 -2.83 6.55
CA VAL A 63 3.53 -3.80 6.76
C VAL A 63 3.86 -4.52 5.46
N VAL A 64 5.11 -4.42 5.03
CA VAL A 64 5.67 -5.16 3.89
C VAL A 64 6.73 -6.10 4.43
N ARG A 65 6.42 -7.40 4.54
CA ARG A 65 7.27 -8.36 5.24
C ARG A 65 7.75 -9.50 4.35
N GLY A 66 8.96 -9.33 3.79
CA GLY A 66 9.69 -10.28 2.96
C GLY A 66 10.66 -11.16 3.74
N ASP A 67 10.29 -11.63 4.93
CA ASP A 67 11.13 -12.44 5.80
C ASP A 67 11.20 -13.92 5.39
N VAL A 68 10.16 -14.43 4.77
CA VAL A 68 10.03 -15.84 4.35
C VAL A 68 9.92 -16.01 2.84
N ALA A 69 9.53 -14.97 2.11
CA ALA A 69 9.38 -14.96 0.67
C ALA A 69 9.71 -13.57 0.13
N ARG A 70 10.31 -13.52 -1.06
CA ARG A 70 10.63 -12.25 -1.73
C ARG A 70 9.36 -11.45 -2.06
N ILE A 71 9.45 -10.15 -1.89
CA ILE A 71 8.44 -9.18 -2.32
C ILE A 71 9.08 -8.23 -3.33
N GLN A 72 8.48 -8.13 -4.50
CA GLN A 72 8.90 -7.21 -5.54
C GLN A 72 7.79 -6.20 -5.82
N ILE A 73 8.12 -4.92 -5.73
CA ILE A 73 7.20 -3.80 -5.88
C ILE A 73 7.74 -2.89 -6.97
N GLY A 74 6.93 -2.62 -7.97
CA GLY A 74 7.21 -1.75 -9.09
C GLY A 74 7.27 -0.27 -8.72
N ARG A 75 7.07 0.60 -9.70
CA ARG A 75 7.09 2.05 -9.56
C ARG A 75 5.70 2.58 -9.23
N ARG A 76 5.62 3.70 -8.49
CA ARG A 76 4.37 4.40 -8.12
C ARG A 76 3.30 3.50 -7.52
N VAL A 77 3.72 2.43 -6.86
CA VAL A 77 2.83 1.58 -6.08
C VAL A 77 2.49 2.27 -4.77
N ASN A 78 1.21 2.33 -4.42
CA ASN A 78 0.80 2.83 -3.12
C ASN A 78 0.25 1.70 -2.25
N ILE A 79 0.83 1.56 -1.06
CA ILE A 79 0.43 0.58 -0.05
C ILE A 79 -0.17 1.37 1.11
N GLN A 80 -1.49 1.43 1.15
CA GLN A 80 -2.23 2.35 2.01
C GLN A 80 -2.26 1.87 3.46
N ASP A 81 -2.79 2.74 4.34
CA ASP A 81 -2.75 2.55 5.79
C ASP A 81 -3.23 1.17 6.23
N GLY A 82 -2.46 0.53 7.11
CA GLY A 82 -2.78 -0.78 7.67
C GLY A 82 -2.73 -1.97 6.71
N ALA A 83 -2.39 -1.76 5.42
CA ALA A 83 -2.28 -2.87 4.48
C ALA A 83 -1.11 -3.80 4.83
N VAL A 84 -1.26 -5.09 4.51
CA VAL A 84 -0.25 -6.11 4.79
C VAL A 84 0.13 -6.84 3.51
N ILE A 85 1.42 -6.82 3.19
CA ILE A 85 2.00 -7.53 2.06
C ILE A 85 2.94 -8.61 2.59
N HIS A 86 2.67 -9.87 2.24
CA HIS A 86 3.45 -11.01 2.71
C HIS A 86 3.43 -12.16 1.68
N GLY A 87 3.96 -13.31 2.01
CA GLY A 87 3.93 -14.53 1.20
C GLY A 87 4.18 -15.77 2.04
N THR A 88 3.97 -16.95 1.48
CA THR A 88 4.22 -18.23 2.14
C THR A 88 5.65 -18.71 1.89
N PHE A 89 6.33 -19.14 2.95
CA PHE A 89 7.71 -19.65 2.91
C PHE A 89 7.91 -20.69 1.80
N VAL A 90 8.87 -20.42 0.89
CA VAL A 90 9.26 -21.27 -0.25
C VAL A 90 8.13 -21.50 -1.30
N GLN A 91 6.88 -21.16 -1.00
CA GLN A 91 5.74 -21.52 -1.84
C GLN A 91 5.25 -20.37 -2.73
N SER A 92 5.26 -19.15 -2.24
CA SER A 92 4.74 -18.02 -3.00
C SER A 92 5.57 -16.75 -2.78
N GLN A 93 5.76 -16.00 -3.85
CA GLN A 93 6.31 -14.64 -3.82
C GLN A 93 5.18 -13.64 -4.06
N THR A 94 5.35 -12.42 -3.58
CA THR A 94 4.41 -11.34 -3.90
C THR A 94 5.06 -10.40 -4.90
N VAL A 95 4.35 -10.15 -5.99
CA VAL A 95 4.75 -9.20 -7.03
C VAL A 95 3.64 -8.17 -7.22
N LEU A 96 4.00 -6.91 -7.05
CA LEU A 96 3.14 -5.77 -7.38
C LEU A 96 3.81 -5.03 -8.53
N GLU A 97 3.19 -5.01 -9.69
CA GLU A 97 3.72 -4.28 -10.85
C GLU A 97 3.53 -2.77 -10.70
N ASP A 98 3.94 -2.00 -11.70
CA ASP A 98 3.86 -0.54 -11.67
C ASP A 98 2.41 -0.05 -11.50
N ASP A 99 2.22 1.10 -10.85
CA ASP A 99 0.95 1.80 -10.67
C ASP A 99 -0.14 1.02 -9.89
N VAL A 100 0.21 -0.09 -9.24
CA VAL A 100 -0.72 -0.85 -8.40
C VAL A 100 -1.12 -0.05 -7.17
N SER A 101 -2.41 -0.10 -6.83
CA SER A 101 -2.96 0.51 -5.63
C SER A 101 -3.48 -0.55 -4.66
N ILE A 102 -2.92 -0.58 -3.45
CA ILE A 102 -3.34 -1.46 -2.36
C ILE A 102 -4.10 -0.64 -1.32
N GLY A 103 -5.41 -0.83 -1.26
CA GLY A 103 -6.33 -0.08 -0.40
C GLY A 103 -6.09 -0.31 1.10
N HIS A 104 -6.59 0.62 1.92
CA HIS A 104 -6.45 0.58 3.38
C HIS A 104 -6.87 -0.78 3.95
N ASN A 105 -6.07 -1.32 4.87
CA ASN A 105 -6.29 -2.61 5.53
C ASN A 105 -6.44 -3.82 4.59
N ALA A 106 -6.04 -3.72 3.32
CA ALA A 106 -6.04 -4.86 2.42
C ALA A 106 -4.89 -5.81 2.74
N ILE A 107 -5.09 -7.10 2.48
CA ILE A 107 -4.07 -8.13 2.61
C ILE A 107 -3.76 -8.70 1.24
N VAL A 108 -2.50 -8.64 0.83
CA VAL A 108 -2.00 -9.33 -0.37
C VAL A 108 -0.96 -10.34 0.06
N HIS A 109 -1.26 -11.60 -0.14
CA HIS A 109 -0.45 -12.71 0.34
C HIS A 109 -0.08 -13.63 -0.80
N GLY A 110 1.20 -13.64 -1.18
CA GLY A 110 1.74 -14.55 -2.20
C GLY A 110 1.10 -14.45 -3.58
N ALA A 111 0.68 -13.26 -3.98
CA ALA A 111 -0.04 -12.99 -5.23
C ALA A 111 0.78 -12.16 -6.22
N HIS A 112 0.42 -12.25 -7.48
CA HIS A 112 0.93 -11.38 -8.54
C HIS A 112 -0.18 -10.40 -8.95
N VAL A 113 0.03 -9.13 -8.67
CA VAL A 113 -0.88 -8.03 -9.01
C VAL A 113 -0.25 -7.26 -10.16
N LYS A 114 -0.90 -7.30 -11.33
CA LYS A 114 -0.39 -6.69 -12.55
C LYS A 114 -0.63 -5.17 -12.57
N HIS A 115 0.00 -4.53 -13.53
CA HIS A 115 0.00 -3.09 -13.75
C HIS A 115 -1.37 -2.43 -13.56
N SER A 116 -1.39 -1.28 -12.87
CA SER A 116 -2.60 -0.44 -12.67
C SER A 116 -3.80 -1.14 -12.01
N ALA A 117 -3.63 -2.33 -11.44
CA ALA A 117 -4.73 -2.99 -10.73
C ALA A 117 -5.00 -2.32 -9.37
N LEU A 118 -6.26 -2.40 -8.92
CA LEU A 118 -6.69 -1.94 -7.59
C LEU A 118 -7.10 -3.10 -6.71
N ILE A 119 -6.48 -3.21 -5.56
CA ILE A 119 -6.91 -4.07 -4.46
C ILE A 119 -7.67 -3.21 -3.45
N GLY A 120 -9.00 -3.38 -3.39
CA GLY A 120 -9.90 -2.55 -2.59
C GLY A 120 -9.68 -2.66 -1.08
N MET A 121 -10.11 -1.66 -0.34
CA MET A 121 -9.98 -1.55 1.11
C MET A 121 -10.51 -2.79 1.84
N GLY A 122 -9.73 -3.31 2.79
CA GLY A 122 -10.11 -4.47 3.61
C GLY A 122 -10.29 -5.77 2.85
N SER A 123 -9.90 -5.87 1.58
CA SER A 123 -9.94 -7.11 0.82
C SER A 123 -8.79 -8.05 1.19
N VAL A 124 -8.96 -9.33 0.89
CA VAL A 124 -7.94 -10.38 1.10
C VAL A 124 -7.69 -11.08 -0.23
N VAL A 125 -6.45 -11.01 -0.70
CA VAL A 125 -5.97 -11.70 -1.91
C VAL A 125 -4.97 -12.77 -1.47
N MET A 126 -5.31 -14.04 -1.70
CA MET A 126 -4.57 -15.18 -1.18
C MET A 126 -3.45 -15.63 -2.14
N ASP A 127 -2.70 -16.66 -1.72
CA ASP A 127 -1.54 -17.19 -2.44
C ASP A 127 -1.89 -17.63 -3.87
N HIS A 128 -0.93 -17.43 -4.78
CA HIS A 128 -1.03 -17.81 -6.19
C HIS A 128 -2.17 -17.16 -6.96
N VAL A 129 -2.78 -16.11 -6.41
CA VAL A 129 -3.73 -15.29 -7.17
C VAL A 129 -2.97 -14.46 -8.20
N ILE A 130 -3.52 -14.39 -9.39
CA ILE A 130 -3.09 -13.45 -10.44
C ILE A 130 -4.20 -12.43 -10.61
N VAL A 131 -3.90 -11.16 -10.39
CA VAL A 131 -4.81 -10.04 -10.64
C VAL A 131 -4.38 -9.36 -11.93
N GLY A 132 -5.24 -9.36 -12.94
CA GLY A 132 -5.01 -8.83 -14.27
C GLY A 132 -4.75 -7.32 -14.30
N GLU A 133 -4.20 -6.83 -15.41
CA GLU A 133 -3.93 -5.41 -15.62
C GLU A 133 -5.23 -4.59 -15.55
N GLY A 134 -5.21 -3.50 -14.78
CA GLY A 134 -6.38 -2.64 -14.59
C GLY A 134 -7.60 -3.32 -13.96
N ALA A 135 -7.44 -4.55 -13.45
CA ALA A 135 -8.52 -5.24 -12.75
C ALA A 135 -8.76 -4.64 -11.36
N VAL A 136 -9.95 -4.86 -10.83
CA VAL A 136 -10.37 -4.33 -9.53
C VAL A 136 -10.89 -5.44 -8.64
N VAL A 137 -10.26 -5.61 -7.49
CA VAL A 137 -10.81 -6.35 -6.37
C VAL A 137 -11.56 -5.37 -5.48
N ALA A 138 -12.87 -5.54 -5.35
CA ALA A 138 -13.71 -4.63 -4.59
C ALA A 138 -13.38 -4.64 -3.08
N ALA A 139 -13.74 -3.57 -2.38
CA ALA A 139 -13.56 -3.49 -0.94
C ALA A 139 -14.22 -4.68 -0.20
N GLY A 140 -13.51 -5.24 0.80
CA GLY A 140 -13.97 -6.36 1.61
C GLY A 140 -14.08 -7.70 0.87
N ALA A 141 -13.64 -7.81 -0.37
CA ALA A 141 -13.68 -9.06 -1.12
C ALA A 141 -12.61 -10.06 -0.64
N VAL A 142 -12.90 -11.36 -0.73
CA VAL A 142 -11.93 -12.42 -0.44
C VAL A 142 -11.69 -13.25 -1.69
N VAL A 143 -10.51 -13.07 -2.29
CA VAL A 143 -10.08 -13.83 -3.49
C VAL A 143 -9.32 -15.06 -3.03
N LEU A 144 -9.88 -16.24 -3.33
CA LEU A 144 -9.32 -17.51 -2.91
C LEU A 144 -8.02 -17.84 -3.67
N ALA A 145 -7.17 -18.63 -3.02
CA ALA A 145 -5.89 -19.03 -3.57
C ALA A 145 -6.02 -19.68 -4.98
N GLY A 146 -5.05 -19.39 -5.84
CA GLY A 146 -5.00 -19.91 -7.21
C GLY A 146 -6.01 -19.31 -8.18
N THR A 147 -6.76 -18.28 -7.78
CA THR A 147 -7.70 -17.59 -8.68
C THR A 147 -6.94 -16.74 -9.68
N THR A 148 -7.37 -16.77 -10.94
CA THR A 148 -6.96 -15.80 -11.95
C THR A 148 -8.11 -14.82 -12.22
N ILE A 149 -7.83 -13.54 -12.09
CA ILE A 149 -8.67 -12.41 -12.47
C ILE A 149 -8.12 -11.87 -13.78
N GLU A 150 -8.94 -11.82 -14.83
CA GLU A 150 -8.50 -11.35 -16.12
C GLU A 150 -8.33 -9.81 -16.15
N ASP A 151 -7.66 -9.33 -17.19
CA ASP A 151 -7.41 -7.89 -17.34
C ASP A 151 -8.73 -7.10 -17.39
N GLY A 152 -8.82 -6.03 -16.62
CA GLY A 152 -9.98 -5.15 -16.55
C GLY A 152 -11.23 -5.72 -15.88
N GLU A 153 -11.16 -6.89 -15.23
CA GLU A 153 -12.31 -7.45 -14.51
C GLU A 153 -12.53 -6.81 -13.14
N LEU A 154 -13.81 -6.73 -12.75
CA LEU A 154 -14.24 -6.37 -11.40
C LEU A 154 -14.67 -7.62 -10.63
N TRP A 155 -14.02 -7.88 -9.49
CA TRP A 155 -14.34 -9.00 -8.60
C TRP A 155 -14.82 -8.52 -7.24
N ALA A 156 -15.89 -9.13 -6.71
CA ALA A 156 -16.48 -8.72 -5.43
C ALA A 156 -17.14 -9.88 -4.69
N GLY A 157 -17.21 -9.76 -3.37
CA GLY A 157 -17.88 -10.69 -2.45
C GLY A 157 -16.94 -11.62 -1.69
N VAL A 158 -17.53 -12.50 -0.85
CA VAL A 158 -16.85 -13.50 0.00
C VAL A 158 -17.53 -14.85 -0.22
N PRO A 159 -16.92 -15.79 -0.96
CA PRO A 159 -15.74 -15.60 -1.78
C PRO A 159 -16.00 -14.67 -2.98
N ALA A 160 -14.95 -14.01 -3.45
CA ALA A 160 -15.04 -13.10 -4.58
C ALA A 160 -15.42 -13.84 -5.87
N LYS A 161 -16.22 -13.16 -6.70
CA LYS A 161 -16.63 -13.63 -8.03
C LYS A 161 -16.57 -12.46 -9.01
N CYS A 162 -16.32 -12.76 -10.27
CA CYS A 162 -16.39 -11.78 -11.36
C CYS A 162 -17.79 -11.13 -11.40
N ARG A 163 -17.83 -9.82 -11.52
CA ARG A 163 -19.03 -8.98 -11.65
C ARG A 163 -19.13 -8.30 -13.01
N GLY A 164 -18.20 -8.59 -13.90
CA GLY A 164 -18.07 -8.00 -15.21
C GLY A 164 -16.81 -7.17 -15.38
N GLN A 165 -16.79 -6.32 -16.38
CA GLN A 165 -15.67 -5.44 -16.65
C GLN A 165 -15.75 -4.16 -15.82
N VAL A 166 -14.58 -3.61 -15.48
CA VAL A 166 -14.43 -2.28 -14.89
C VAL A 166 -15.00 -1.25 -15.85
N SER A 167 -15.90 -0.37 -15.38
CA SER A 167 -16.47 0.68 -16.22
C SER A 167 -15.42 1.70 -16.64
N ASP A 168 -15.62 2.36 -17.79
CA ASP A 168 -14.69 3.38 -18.26
C ASP A 168 -14.51 4.53 -17.27
N SER A 169 -15.60 4.96 -16.61
CA SER A 169 -15.55 5.99 -15.57
C SER A 169 -14.72 5.59 -14.36
N LEU A 170 -14.81 4.32 -13.93
CA LEU A 170 -13.99 3.81 -12.83
C LEU A 170 -12.52 3.69 -13.27
N ARG A 171 -12.26 3.21 -14.49
CA ARG A 171 -10.92 3.10 -15.06
C ARG A 171 -10.22 4.47 -15.14
N GLU A 172 -10.92 5.49 -15.61
CA GLU A 172 -10.42 6.85 -15.68
C GLU A 172 -10.08 7.39 -14.27
N HIS A 173 -10.98 7.17 -13.30
CA HIS A 173 -10.72 7.56 -11.92
C HIS A 173 -9.48 6.86 -11.34
N LEU A 174 -9.33 5.56 -11.58
CA LEU A 174 -8.20 4.76 -11.07
C LEU A 174 -6.87 5.11 -11.72
N SER A 175 -6.86 5.49 -13.01
CA SER A 175 -5.64 5.86 -13.73
C SER A 175 -4.86 7.00 -13.07
N GLN A 176 -5.52 7.85 -12.27
CA GLN A 176 -4.91 8.97 -11.56
C GLN A 176 -4.48 8.61 -10.12
N THR A 177 -4.89 7.44 -9.60
CA THR A 177 -4.71 7.11 -8.18
C THR A 177 -3.23 7.01 -7.80
N ALA A 178 -2.41 6.34 -8.61
CA ALA A 178 -0.99 6.20 -8.36
C ALA A 178 -0.29 7.56 -8.26
N ALA A 179 -0.53 8.46 -9.23
CA ALA A 179 0.04 9.81 -9.24
C ALA A 179 -0.42 10.65 -8.03
N ARG A 180 -1.69 10.54 -7.62
CA ARG A 180 -2.21 11.24 -6.43
C ARG A 180 -1.50 10.81 -5.15
N TYR A 181 -1.19 9.53 -5.00
CA TYR A 181 -0.48 9.06 -3.81
C TYR A 181 0.98 9.52 -3.76
N VAL A 182 1.62 9.72 -4.90
CA VAL A 182 2.94 10.40 -4.98
C VAL A 182 2.81 11.85 -4.51
N GLU A 183 1.81 12.58 -4.99
CA GLU A 183 1.53 13.95 -4.58
C GLU A 183 1.24 14.04 -3.06
N TYR A 184 0.38 13.16 -2.54
CA TYR A 184 0.03 13.14 -1.11
C TYR A 184 1.24 12.90 -0.21
N ALA A 185 2.17 12.03 -0.64
CA ALA A 185 3.42 11.80 0.09
C ALA A 185 4.28 13.07 0.15
N GLY A 186 4.26 13.90 -0.90
CA GLY A 186 4.93 15.20 -0.94
C GLY A 186 4.48 16.14 0.18
N TRP A 187 3.19 16.17 0.50
CA TRP A 187 2.68 17.04 1.57
C TRP A 187 3.32 16.77 2.94
N PHE A 188 3.68 15.51 3.22
CA PHE A 188 4.35 15.14 4.47
C PHE A 188 5.87 15.42 4.45
N GLN A 189 6.44 15.60 3.27
CA GLN A 189 7.85 16.00 3.13
C GLN A 189 8.00 17.51 3.31
N ASP A 190 7.11 18.29 2.72
CA ASP A 190 7.14 19.77 2.75
C ASP A 190 6.85 20.32 4.15
N ASP A 191 5.87 19.79 4.87
CA ASP A 191 5.55 20.17 6.26
C ASP A 191 6.67 19.81 7.26
N GLY A 192 7.70 19.13 6.80
CA GLY A 192 8.82 18.67 7.59
C GLY A 192 10.11 19.44 7.39
N ALA A 193 10.20 20.29 6.41
CA ALA A 193 11.33 21.18 6.27
C ALA A 193 11.29 22.21 7.41
N PRO A 194 12.40 22.44 8.17
CA PRO A 194 12.49 23.60 9.02
C PRO A 194 12.37 24.82 8.09
N GLY A 195 11.30 25.61 8.30
CA GLY A 195 11.13 26.87 7.56
C GLY A 195 12.43 27.68 7.63
N GLU A 196 12.88 28.20 6.48
CA GLU A 196 13.95 29.17 6.37
C GLU A 196 13.63 30.44 7.15
#